data_c15a9d46c790682ca12b79a3507f5943
#
_entry.id   c15a9d46c790682ca12b79a3507f5943
#
_cell.length_a   1.000
_cell.length_b   1.000
_cell.length_c   1.000
_cell.angle_alpha   90.00
_cell.angle_beta   90.00
_cell.angle_gamma   90.00
#
_symmetry.space_group_name_H-M   'P 1'
#
loop_
_entity.id
_entity.type
_entity.pdbx_description
1 polymer ?
#
loop_
_entity_poly.entity_id
_entity_poly.type
_entity_poly.pdbx_seq_one_letter_code
_entity_poly.pdbx_strand_id
1 'polypeptide(L)'
;IAFIDTEIEPKSRQILDIGGVRSDGCEFHKKSFSDFVSFLSGTQFVCGHNILNHDIKYIGSALQDAGINPADVIDTLPLSPLLFPTKPYHALLKDDKLQTDEVNNPLNDSVKARCLFHDEIAAFQRKDDLLKEIFFGLLGNTPEFQAFFRFISYTSEKTDIEDLIRQKFEAEICIHADLAGMIAKHPIELAYCLSLIDSLVRHRKTHSITPPWVLKNYPHVERIMFRLRNTPCVEGCPYCNSALDIHKGLKHWFGFDSFRCYAGEPLQENAVRAAVDNKSLLAVFPTGGGKSITFQLPALMSGENAKGLTIVISPLQSLMKDQVDNLEKAEITDAVTINGLLDPIERAKSFERVEDGSASILYISPESLRSRTIERLILGRNVVRFVIDEAHCFSAWGQDFRVDYLYIGDFIRSIQEKKNMAEPIPVSCFTATAKQKVIEDIRSYFREKLSLEFEVFASK
;
A
#
# COMPACT_ATOMS: atom_id res chain seq x y z
N ILE A 1 -19.65 -5.71 -27.28
CA ILE A 1 -19.28 -6.12 -25.92
C ILE A 1 -20.53 -6.30 -25.07
N ALA A 2 -20.52 -7.29 -24.17
CA ALA A 2 -21.52 -7.47 -23.14
C ALA A 2 -20.89 -7.26 -21.75
N PHE A 3 -21.56 -6.53 -20.88
CA PHE A 3 -21.22 -6.33 -19.48
C PHE A 3 -22.08 -7.25 -18.64
N ILE A 4 -21.49 -8.01 -17.74
CA ILE A 4 -22.18 -9.05 -17.00
C ILE A 4 -21.77 -9.05 -15.53
N ASP A 5 -22.69 -9.51 -14.69
CA ASP A 5 -22.44 -9.80 -13.28
C ASP A 5 -23.29 -10.98 -12.85
N THR A 6 -22.87 -11.76 -11.85
CA THR A 6 -23.60 -12.91 -11.34
C THR A 6 -23.80 -12.83 -9.84
N GLU A 7 -24.98 -13.18 -9.38
CA GLU A 7 -25.22 -13.38 -7.96
C GLU A 7 -25.11 -14.85 -7.60
N ILE A 8 -24.22 -15.15 -6.63
CA ILE A 8 -23.91 -16.50 -6.20
C ILE A 8 -24.33 -16.70 -4.75
N GLU A 9 -25.03 -17.79 -4.47
CA GLU A 9 -25.34 -18.14 -3.10
C GLU A 9 -24.09 -18.59 -2.33
N PRO A 10 -23.74 -17.93 -1.20
CA PRO A 10 -22.48 -18.18 -0.50
C PRO A 10 -22.31 -19.61 0.02
N LYS A 11 -23.42 -20.30 0.37
CA LYS A 11 -23.38 -21.66 0.95
C LYS A 11 -23.37 -22.74 -0.11
N SER A 12 -24.31 -22.69 -1.05
CA SER A 12 -24.45 -23.74 -2.09
C SER A 12 -23.55 -23.50 -3.30
N ARG A 13 -22.98 -22.31 -3.45
CA ARG A 13 -22.21 -21.86 -4.62
C ARG A 13 -22.98 -22.00 -5.95
N GLN A 14 -24.30 -21.92 -5.88
CA GLN A 14 -25.17 -21.93 -7.06
C GLN A 14 -25.46 -20.51 -7.52
N ILE A 15 -25.60 -20.34 -8.83
CA ILE A 15 -26.03 -19.07 -9.41
C ILE A 15 -27.48 -18.83 -9.00
N LEU A 16 -27.70 -17.69 -8.36
CA LEU A 16 -29.04 -17.19 -8.01
C LEU A 16 -29.66 -16.42 -9.17
N ASP A 17 -28.83 -15.57 -9.79
CA ASP A 17 -29.28 -14.69 -10.88
C ASP A 17 -28.10 -14.29 -11.78
N ILE A 18 -28.38 -13.89 -13.03
CA ILE A 18 -27.41 -13.35 -13.98
C ILE A 18 -27.95 -12.05 -14.53
N GLY A 19 -27.18 -10.99 -14.41
CA GLY A 19 -27.44 -9.70 -15.02
C GLY A 19 -26.50 -9.42 -16.18
N GLY A 20 -27.00 -8.73 -17.20
CA GLY A 20 -26.15 -8.33 -18.30
C GLY A 20 -26.75 -7.17 -19.10
N VAL A 21 -25.84 -6.36 -19.67
CA VAL A 21 -26.21 -5.29 -20.60
C VAL A 21 -25.20 -5.26 -21.75
N ARG A 22 -25.70 -5.25 -22.98
CA ARG A 22 -24.88 -5.14 -24.19
C ARG A 22 -24.69 -3.69 -24.60
N SER A 23 -23.65 -3.44 -25.41
CA SER A 23 -23.39 -2.12 -25.99
C SER A 23 -24.51 -1.59 -26.90
N ASP A 24 -25.34 -2.48 -27.46
CA ASP A 24 -26.52 -2.13 -28.25
C ASP A 24 -27.77 -1.80 -27.41
N GLY A 25 -27.65 -1.84 -26.08
CA GLY A 25 -28.73 -1.55 -25.14
C GLY A 25 -29.59 -2.76 -24.77
N CYS A 26 -29.31 -3.96 -25.30
CA CYS A 26 -30.04 -5.18 -24.92
C CYS A 26 -29.72 -5.54 -23.46
N GLU A 27 -30.72 -5.78 -22.65
CA GLU A 27 -30.61 -6.15 -21.24
C GLU A 27 -30.97 -7.62 -21.01
N PHE A 28 -30.33 -8.24 -20.06
CA PHE A 28 -30.56 -9.60 -19.60
C PHE A 28 -30.63 -9.64 -18.07
N HIS A 29 -31.69 -10.28 -17.55
CA HIS A 29 -31.86 -10.45 -16.11
C HIS A 29 -32.67 -11.72 -15.83
N LYS A 30 -31.96 -12.87 -15.85
CA LYS A 30 -32.61 -14.19 -15.69
C LYS A 30 -31.53 -15.22 -15.20
N LYS A 31 -32.02 -16.30 -14.59
CA LYS A 31 -31.21 -17.45 -14.18
C LYS A 31 -30.89 -18.45 -15.30
N SER A 32 -31.55 -18.35 -16.46
CA SER A 32 -31.47 -19.33 -17.56
C SER A 32 -30.16 -19.25 -18.32
N PHE A 33 -29.37 -20.31 -18.31
CA PHE A 33 -28.12 -20.41 -19.09
C PHE A 33 -28.34 -20.40 -20.60
N SER A 34 -29.38 -21.07 -21.10
CA SER A 34 -29.67 -21.10 -22.53
C SER A 34 -30.02 -19.70 -23.06
N ASP A 35 -30.83 -18.94 -22.28
CA ASP A 35 -31.17 -17.58 -22.64
C ASP A 35 -29.93 -16.67 -22.53
N PHE A 36 -29.03 -16.94 -21.56
CA PHE A 36 -27.79 -16.20 -21.40
C PHE A 36 -26.82 -16.43 -22.57
N VAL A 37 -26.64 -17.67 -23.02
CA VAL A 37 -25.87 -17.97 -24.24
C VAL A 37 -26.48 -17.24 -25.45
N SER A 38 -27.80 -17.22 -25.59
CA SER A 38 -28.48 -16.50 -26.66
C SER A 38 -28.27 -14.98 -26.55
N PHE A 39 -28.29 -14.42 -25.35
CA PHE A 39 -27.97 -13.00 -25.09
C PHE A 39 -26.54 -12.64 -25.52
N LEU A 40 -25.59 -13.52 -25.32
CA LEU A 40 -24.19 -13.33 -25.70
C LEU A 40 -23.91 -13.52 -27.20
N SER A 41 -24.87 -14.06 -27.96
CA SER A 41 -24.67 -14.32 -29.37
C SER A 41 -24.27 -13.06 -30.16
N GLY A 42 -23.23 -13.17 -30.96
CA GLY A 42 -22.66 -12.05 -31.74
C GLY A 42 -21.80 -11.08 -30.92
N THR A 43 -21.54 -11.37 -29.65
CA THR A 43 -20.64 -10.59 -28.81
C THR A 43 -19.23 -11.16 -28.93
N GLN A 44 -18.22 -10.29 -29.14
CA GLN A 44 -16.82 -10.69 -29.16
C GLN A 44 -16.17 -10.58 -27.79
N PHE A 45 -16.45 -9.53 -27.03
CA PHE A 45 -15.87 -9.28 -25.73
C PHE A 45 -16.94 -9.34 -24.63
N VAL A 46 -16.52 -9.86 -23.46
CA VAL A 46 -17.32 -9.82 -22.24
C VAL A 46 -16.53 -9.04 -21.18
N CYS A 47 -17.22 -8.20 -20.42
CA CYS A 47 -16.63 -7.38 -19.37
C CYS A 47 -17.42 -7.51 -18.07
N GLY A 48 -16.73 -7.54 -16.95
CA GLY A 48 -17.33 -7.51 -15.61
C GLY A 48 -16.37 -6.98 -14.58
N HIS A 49 -16.84 -6.81 -13.36
CA HIS A 49 -16.00 -6.36 -12.24
C HIS A 49 -15.61 -7.54 -11.37
N ASN A 50 -14.31 -7.86 -11.28
CA ASN A 50 -13.77 -9.07 -10.63
C ASN A 50 -14.20 -10.37 -11.33
N ILE A 51 -14.56 -10.28 -12.59
CA ILE A 51 -15.10 -11.39 -13.39
C ILE A 51 -14.11 -12.56 -13.50
N LEU A 52 -12.82 -12.29 -13.68
CA LEU A 52 -11.78 -13.31 -13.84
C LEU A 52 -11.60 -14.16 -12.57
N ASN A 53 -11.82 -13.59 -11.39
CA ASN A 53 -11.64 -14.29 -10.12
C ASN A 53 -12.94 -14.85 -9.55
N HIS A 54 -14.09 -14.33 -9.95
CA HIS A 54 -15.39 -14.69 -9.40
C HIS A 54 -16.31 -15.35 -10.44
N ASP A 55 -16.89 -14.59 -11.36
CA ASP A 55 -18.00 -15.01 -12.20
C ASP A 55 -17.63 -16.12 -13.19
N ILE A 56 -16.43 -16.05 -13.79
CA ILE A 56 -15.97 -17.01 -14.80
C ILE A 56 -15.99 -18.48 -14.32
N LYS A 57 -15.88 -18.69 -13.02
CA LYS A 57 -15.93 -20.03 -12.41
C LYS A 57 -17.32 -20.67 -12.55
N TYR A 58 -18.34 -19.85 -12.70
CA TYR A 58 -19.74 -20.30 -12.73
C TYR A 58 -20.32 -20.24 -14.14
N ILE A 59 -19.91 -19.24 -14.93
CA ILE A 59 -20.46 -19.01 -16.29
C ILE A 59 -19.50 -19.41 -17.42
N GLY A 60 -18.31 -19.92 -17.10
CA GLY A 60 -17.29 -20.21 -18.10
C GLY A 60 -17.75 -21.15 -19.22
N SER A 61 -18.58 -22.16 -18.90
CA SER A 61 -19.19 -23.04 -19.92
C SER A 61 -20.12 -22.26 -20.85
N ALA A 62 -20.97 -21.40 -20.30
CA ALA A 62 -21.89 -20.58 -21.11
C ALA A 62 -21.13 -19.59 -22.02
N LEU A 63 -19.99 -19.04 -21.55
CA LEU A 63 -19.12 -18.21 -22.39
C LEU A 63 -18.54 -19.02 -23.56
N GLN A 64 -18.07 -20.25 -23.31
CA GLN A 64 -17.56 -21.15 -24.33
C GLN A 64 -18.66 -21.53 -25.35
N ASP A 65 -19.86 -21.87 -24.88
CA ASP A 65 -21.00 -22.22 -25.72
C ASP A 65 -21.45 -21.03 -26.61
N ALA A 66 -21.26 -19.81 -26.12
CA ALA A 66 -21.48 -18.57 -26.88
C ALA A 66 -20.31 -18.22 -27.82
N GLY A 67 -19.23 -18.98 -27.82
CA GLY A 67 -18.03 -18.75 -28.65
C GLY A 67 -17.10 -17.65 -28.13
N ILE A 68 -17.22 -17.23 -26.88
CA ILE A 68 -16.36 -16.23 -26.27
C ILE A 68 -15.01 -16.87 -25.88
N ASN A 69 -13.92 -16.30 -26.39
CA ASN A 69 -12.58 -16.75 -26.00
C ASN A 69 -12.25 -16.21 -24.59
N PRO A 70 -11.65 -17.04 -23.70
CA PRO A 70 -11.16 -16.55 -22.41
C PRO A 70 -10.24 -15.31 -22.50
N ALA A 71 -9.47 -15.18 -23.59
CA ALA A 71 -8.62 -14.03 -23.86
C ALA A 71 -9.41 -12.74 -24.23
N ASP A 72 -10.73 -12.82 -24.40
CA ASP A 72 -11.61 -11.68 -24.72
C ASP A 72 -12.50 -11.29 -23.52
N VAL A 73 -12.14 -11.79 -22.31
CA VAL A 73 -12.81 -11.40 -21.06
C VAL A 73 -12.03 -10.27 -20.39
N ILE A 74 -12.73 -9.16 -20.18
CA ILE A 74 -12.16 -7.95 -19.58
C ILE A 74 -12.61 -7.83 -18.12
N ASP A 75 -11.66 -7.59 -17.23
CA ASP A 75 -11.94 -7.36 -15.81
C ASP A 75 -11.61 -5.92 -15.41
N THR A 76 -12.62 -5.17 -14.98
CA THR A 76 -12.42 -3.76 -14.57
C THR A 76 -11.71 -3.64 -13.22
N LEU A 77 -11.69 -4.66 -12.37
CA LEU A 77 -11.07 -4.56 -11.05
C LEU A 77 -9.54 -4.40 -11.11
N PRO A 78 -8.77 -5.17 -11.90
CA PRO A 78 -7.34 -4.93 -12.10
C PRO A 78 -7.02 -3.60 -12.80
N LEU A 79 -7.88 -3.16 -13.73
CA LEU A 79 -7.70 -1.91 -14.46
C LEU A 79 -7.87 -0.68 -13.56
N SER A 80 -8.80 -0.73 -12.63
CA SER A 80 -9.18 0.43 -11.81
C SER A 80 -8.00 1.00 -10.98
N PRO A 81 -7.19 0.21 -10.22
CA PRO A 81 -6.01 0.73 -9.52
C PRO A 81 -4.93 1.27 -10.44
N LEU A 82 -4.79 0.70 -11.64
CA LEU A 82 -3.83 1.15 -12.63
C LEU A 82 -4.19 2.54 -13.19
N LEU A 83 -5.47 2.78 -13.42
CA LEU A 83 -5.95 3.97 -14.11
C LEU A 83 -6.39 5.08 -13.14
N PHE A 84 -6.78 4.71 -11.91
CA PHE A 84 -7.20 5.62 -10.85
C PHE A 84 -6.40 5.41 -9.54
N PRO A 85 -5.05 5.58 -9.58
CA PRO A 85 -4.17 5.27 -8.44
C PRO A 85 -4.41 6.16 -7.20
N THR A 86 -5.18 7.25 -7.33
CA THR A 86 -5.54 8.12 -6.21
C THR A 86 -6.78 7.64 -5.43
N LYS A 87 -7.52 6.65 -5.96
CA LYS A 87 -8.67 6.08 -5.26
C LYS A 87 -8.22 4.99 -4.28
N PRO A 88 -8.61 5.05 -3.01
CA PRO A 88 -8.24 4.02 -2.02
C PRO A 88 -9.03 2.72 -2.19
N TYR A 89 -10.22 2.79 -2.78
CA TYR A 89 -11.13 1.66 -2.98
C TYR A 89 -11.55 1.53 -4.43
N HIS A 90 -11.61 0.30 -4.91
CA HIS A 90 -11.90 -0.05 -6.31
C HIS A 90 -13.09 -1.02 -6.47
N ALA A 91 -13.81 -1.34 -5.38
CA ALA A 91 -15.07 -2.07 -5.48
C ALA A 91 -16.15 -1.22 -6.13
N LEU A 92 -17.07 -1.84 -6.86
CA LEU A 92 -18.28 -1.15 -7.33
C LEU A 92 -19.06 -0.63 -6.11
N LEU A 93 -19.48 0.63 -6.17
CA LEU A 93 -20.30 1.21 -5.13
C LEU A 93 -21.64 0.46 -5.10
N LYS A 94 -21.93 -0.21 -4.01
CA LYS A 94 -23.25 -0.76 -3.74
C LYS A 94 -24.15 0.41 -3.35
N ASP A 95 -25.32 0.50 -4.01
CA ASP A 95 -26.30 1.53 -3.65
C ASP A 95 -26.61 1.43 -2.16
N ASP A 96 -26.80 2.59 -1.52
CA ASP A 96 -26.99 2.70 -0.08
C ASP A 96 -28.08 1.71 0.40
N LYS A 97 -27.68 0.77 1.25
CA LYS A 97 -28.56 -0.24 1.86
C LYS A 97 -29.68 0.34 2.73
N LEU A 98 -29.81 1.67 2.76
CA LEU A 98 -30.75 2.38 3.63
C LEU A 98 -32.14 2.63 3.03
N GLN A 99 -32.38 2.30 1.75
CA GLN A 99 -33.66 2.64 1.12
C GLN A 99 -34.44 1.52 0.44
N THR A 100 -33.88 0.32 0.23
CA THR A 100 -34.68 -0.78 -0.37
C THR A 100 -34.23 -2.13 0.19
N ASP A 101 -35.22 -2.99 0.49
CA ASP A 101 -35.06 -4.44 0.70
C ASP A 101 -34.64 -5.17 -0.60
N GLU A 102 -34.11 -4.47 -1.58
CA GLU A 102 -33.60 -5.06 -2.82
C GLU A 102 -32.26 -5.74 -2.56
N VAL A 103 -32.32 -7.05 -2.55
CA VAL A 103 -31.24 -8.02 -2.69
C VAL A 103 -30.35 -7.59 -3.87
N ASN A 104 -29.04 -7.79 -3.78
CA ASN A 104 -28.06 -7.52 -4.85
C ASN A 104 -28.68 -7.75 -6.25
N ASN A 105 -28.60 -6.73 -7.11
CA ASN A 105 -29.17 -6.81 -8.45
C ASN A 105 -28.05 -6.88 -9.49
N PRO A 106 -27.77 -8.06 -10.08
CA PRO A 106 -26.65 -8.23 -11.01
C PRO A 106 -26.81 -7.41 -12.31
N LEU A 107 -28.03 -7.06 -12.71
CA LEU A 107 -28.23 -6.14 -13.82
C LEU A 107 -27.73 -4.74 -13.49
N ASN A 108 -28.03 -4.21 -12.32
CA ASN A 108 -27.51 -2.91 -11.89
C ASN A 108 -25.98 -2.90 -11.78
N ASP A 109 -25.39 -3.97 -11.27
CA ASP A 109 -23.94 -4.08 -11.14
C ASP A 109 -23.27 -4.23 -12.51
N SER A 110 -23.87 -4.90 -13.49
CA SER A 110 -23.39 -4.93 -14.87
C SER A 110 -23.46 -3.54 -15.55
N VAL A 111 -24.47 -2.72 -15.26
CA VAL A 111 -24.56 -1.32 -15.73
C VAL A 111 -23.47 -0.47 -15.10
N LYS A 112 -23.20 -0.62 -13.80
CA LYS A 112 -22.09 0.07 -13.12
C LYS A 112 -20.73 -0.34 -13.69
N ALA A 113 -20.52 -1.63 -13.95
CA ALA A 113 -19.29 -2.13 -14.59
C ALA A 113 -19.11 -1.51 -16.00
N ARG A 114 -20.18 -1.35 -16.77
CA ARG A 114 -20.17 -0.64 -18.06
C ARG A 114 -19.72 0.82 -17.90
N CYS A 115 -20.30 1.55 -16.94
CA CYS A 115 -19.91 2.94 -16.70
C CYS A 115 -18.43 3.04 -16.28
N LEU A 116 -18.01 2.19 -15.34
CA LEU A 116 -16.60 2.14 -14.90
C LEU A 116 -15.65 1.84 -16.07
N PHE A 117 -15.98 0.89 -16.92
CA PHE A 117 -15.14 0.53 -18.06
C PHE A 117 -14.97 1.69 -19.06
N HIS A 118 -16.04 2.45 -19.32
CA HIS A 118 -15.93 3.65 -20.16
C HIS A 118 -15.04 4.72 -19.50
N ASP A 119 -15.15 4.90 -18.18
CA ASP A 119 -14.27 5.80 -17.44
C ASP A 119 -12.81 5.34 -17.50
N GLU A 120 -12.55 4.03 -17.43
CA GLU A 120 -11.23 3.42 -17.55
C GLU A 120 -10.62 3.65 -18.93
N ILE A 121 -11.39 3.45 -20.01
CA ILE A 121 -10.95 3.77 -21.37
C ILE A 121 -10.57 5.25 -21.47
N ALA A 122 -11.44 6.14 -21.01
CA ALA A 122 -11.18 7.57 -21.04
C ALA A 122 -9.96 7.96 -20.19
N ALA A 123 -9.75 7.30 -19.04
CA ALA A 123 -8.59 7.51 -18.19
C ALA A 123 -7.30 7.06 -18.88
N PHE A 124 -7.30 5.89 -19.54
CA PHE A 124 -6.16 5.42 -20.33
C PHE A 124 -5.83 6.36 -21.48
N GLN A 125 -6.83 6.81 -22.23
CA GLN A 125 -6.65 7.73 -23.35
C GLN A 125 -6.01 9.06 -22.91
N ARG A 126 -6.31 9.55 -21.72
CA ARG A 126 -5.74 10.77 -21.14
C ARG A 126 -4.29 10.63 -20.62
N LYS A 127 -3.77 9.41 -20.48
CA LYS A 127 -2.36 9.23 -20.10
C LYS A 127 -1.45 9.74 -21.24
N ASP A 128 -0.24 10.19 -20.89
CA ASP A 128 0.76 10.51 -21.90
C ASP A 128 1.22 9.27 -22.68
N ASP A 129 1.77 9.48 -23.86
CA ASP A 129 2.08 8.39 -24.77
C ASP A 129 3.16 7.45 -24.23
N LEU A 130 4.18 7.98 -23.53
CA LEU A 130 5.21 7.13 -22.91
C LEU A 130 4.59 6.17 -21.86
N LEU A 131 3.67 6.66 -21.03
CA LEU A 131 3.03 5.84 -20.02
C LEU A 131 2.11 4.78 -20.61
N LYS A 132 1.40 5.12 -21.73
CA LYS A 132 0.60 4.13 -22.48
C LYS A 132 1.47 3.02 -23.06
N GLU A 133 2.62 3.38 -23.65
CA GLU A 133 3.58 2.42 -24.20
C GLU A 133 4.18 1.54 -23.10
N ILE A 134 4.56 2.10 -21.96
CA ILE A 134 5.04 1.34 -20.80
C ILE A 134 3.99 0.36 -20.33
N PHE A 135 2.74 0.80 -20.13
CA PHE A 135 1.67 -0.10 -19.68
C PHE A 135 1.39 -1.21 -20.69
N PHE A 136 1.37 -0.90 -21.99
CA PHE A 136 1.21 -1.93 -23.02
C PHE A 136 2.36 -2.93 -23.02
N GLY A 137 3.60 -2.46 -22.93
CA GLY A 137 4.78 -3.32 -22.90
C GLY A 137 4.84 -4.24 -21.68
N LEU A 138 4.40 -3.76 -20.52
CA LEU A 138 4.34 -4.56 -19.28
C LEU A 138 3.14 -5.51 -19.24
N LEU A 139 1.98 -5.09 -19.74
CA LEU A 139 0.69 -5.71 -19.44
C LEU A 139 0.00 -6.32 -20.66
N GLY A 140 0.36 -5.93 -21.87
CA GLY A 140 -0.34 -6.30 -23.10
C GLY A 140 -0.43 -7.80 -23.38
N ASN A 141 0.49 -8.59 -22.81
CA ASN A 141 0.52 -10.05 -22.91
C ASN A 141 0.10 -10.77 -21.62
N THR A 142 -0.34 -10.03 -20.60
CA THR A 142 -0.80 -10.65 -19.35
C THR A 142 -2.29 -11.01 -19.42
N PRO A 143 -2.72 -12.14 -18.85
CA PRO A 143 -4.12 -12.58 -18.91
C PRO A 143 -5.11 -11.56 -18.38
N GLU A 144 -4.73 -10.78 -17.37
CA GLU A 144 -5.59 -9.82 -16.69
C GLU A 144 -5.86 -8.56 -17.54
N PHE A 145 -4.94 -8.21 -18.47
CA PHE A 145 -5.00 -6.93 -19.18
C PHE A 145 -5.05 -7.06 -20.70
N GLN A 146 -4.65 -8.19 -21.29
CA GLN A 146 -4.58 -8.37 -22.75
C GLN A 146 -5.91 -8.06 -23.46
N ALA A 147 -7.03 -8.47 -22.87
CA ALA A 147 -8.37 -8.26 -23.45
C ALA A 147 -8.71 -6.76 -23.55
N PHE A 148 -8.30 -5.96 -22.56
CA PHE A 148 -8.48 -4.52 -22.56
C PHE A 148 -7.75 -3.87 -23.75
N PHE A 149 -6.45 -4.17 -23.94
CA PHE A 149 -5.66 -3.60 -25.03
C PHE A 149 -6.17 -4.04 -26.41
N ARG A 150 -6.61 -5.29 -26.54
CA ARG A 150 -7.25 -5.79 -27.75
C ARG A 150 -8.55 -5.05 -28.06
N PHE A 151 -9.40 -4.83 -27.03
CA PHE A 151 -10.65 -4.13 -27.19
C PHE A 151 -10.47 -2.68 -27.69
N ILE A 152 -9.53 -1.94 -27.11
CA ILE A 152 -9.23 -0.56 -27.53
C ILE A 152 -8.32 -0.50 -28.75
N SER A 153 -7.93 -1.65 -29.34
CA SER A 153 -7.04 -1.77 -30.49
C SER A 153 -5.71 -1.02 -30.30
N TYR A 154 -5.19 -1.02 -29.08
CA TYR A 154 -3.92 -0.38 -28.77
C TYR A 154 -2.75 -1.34 -29.06
N THR A 155 -1.80 -0.87 -29.87
CA THR A 155 -0.56 -1.60 -30.19
C THR A 155 0.63 -0.64 -30.11
N SER A 156 1.81 -1.15 -29.79
CA SER A 156 3.06 -0.40 -29.82
C SER A 156 4.16 -1.28 -30.39
N GLU A 157 5.02 -0.70 -31.22
CA GLU A 157 6.19 -1.36 -31.79
C GLU A 157 7.45 -1.18 -30.92
N LYS A 158 7.37 -0.37 -29.86
CA LYS A 158 8.51 -0.13 -28.96
C LYS A 158 8.76 -1.35 -28.09
N THR A 159 9.98 -1.87 -28.14
CA THR A 159 10.38 -3.11 -27.48
C THR A 159 11.22 -2.89 -26.22
N ASP A 160 11.91 -1.76 -26.10
CA ASP A 160 12.74 -1.45 -24.94
C ASP A 160 11.94 -0.73 -23.86
N ILE A 161 11.25 -1.52 -23.04
CA ILE A 161 10.41 -1.01 -21.95
C ILE A 161 11.27 -0.42 -20.83
N GLU A 162 12.46 -0.95 -20.60
CA GLU A 162 13.36 -0.43 -19.57
C GLU A 162 13.78 1.00 -19.89
N ASP A 163 14.17 1.27 -21.13
CA ASP A 163 14.55 2.62 -21.59
C ASP A 163 13.37 3.60 -21.49
N LEU A 164 12.16 3.17 -21.86
CA LEU A 164 10.97 4.01 -21.72
C LEU A 164 10.69 4.38 -20.25
N ILE A 165 10.84 3.41 -19.32
CA ILE A 165 10.67 3.66 -17.88
C ILE A 165 11.74 4.63 -17.40
N ARG A 166 13.01 4.42 -17.75
CA ARG A 166 14.11 5.31 -17.35
C ARG A 166 13.89 6.73 -17.89
N GLN A 167 13.47 6.87 -19.13
CA GLN A 167 13.18 8.17 -19.74
C GLN A 167 12.01 8.88 -19.02
N LYS A 168 10.92 8.15 -18.75
CA LYS A 168 9.71 8.73 -18.15
C LYS A 168 9.91 9.12 -16.68
N PHE A 169 10.68 8.32 -15.92
CA PHE A 169 10.80 8.43 -14.47
C PHE A 169 12.24 8.77 -14.02
N GLU A 170 13.06 9.40 -14.85
CA GLU A 170 14.48 9.69 -14.61
C GLU A 170 14.78 10.32 -13.25
N ALA A 171 13.97 11.29 -12.81
CA ALA A 171 14.13 12.00 -11.54
C ALA A 171 13.26 11.44 -10.42
N GLU A 172 12.48 10.39 -10.67
CA GLU A 172 11.44 9.89 -9.74
C GLU A 172 11.74 8.51 -9.18
N ILE A 173 12.73 7.80 -9.74
CA ILE A 173 13.17 6.49 -9.28
C ILE A 173 14.69 6.41 -9.24
N CYS A 174 15.21 5.46 -8.46
CA CYS A 174 16.65 5.16 -8.46
C CYS A 174 17.09 4.57 -9.81
N ILE A 175 18.08 5.20 -10.47
CA ILE A 175 18.61 4.72 -11.74
C ILE A 175 19.35 3.38 -11.64
N HIS A 176 19.78 2.99 -10.42
CA HIS A 176 20.46 1.72 -10.14
C HIS A 176 19.47 0.61 -9.73
N ALA A 177 18.15 0.87 -9.77
CA ALA A 177 17.16 -0.18 -9.53
C ALA A 177 17.19 -1.23 -10.64
N ASP A 178 17.04 -2.51 -10.28
CA ASP A 178 17.00 -3.64 -11.21
C ASP A 178 15.67 -3.67 -11.97
N LEU A 179 15.50 -2.76 -12.92
CA LEU A 179 14.29 -2.69 -13.75
C LEU A 179 14.13 -3.93 -14.64
N ALA A 180 15.21 -4.43 -15.21
CA ALA A 180 15.17 -5.63 -16.06
C ALA A 180 14.61 -6.84 -15.31
N GLY A 181 15.08 -7.07 -14.09
CA GLY A 181 14.57 -8.13 -13.22
C GLY A 181 13.10 -7.93 -12.82
N MET A 182 12.68 -6.67 -12.57
CA MET A 182 11.30 -6.35 -12.24
C MET A 182 10.36 -6.53 -13.45
N ILE A 183 10.76 -6.10 -14.63
CA ILE A 183 10.01 -6.28 -15.89
C ILE A 183 9.81 -7.77 -16.18
N ALA A 184 10.87 -8.56 -16.03
CA ALA A 184 10.81 -9.99 -16.35
C ALA A 184 9.96 -10.82 -15.37
N LYS A 185 9.97 -10.46 -14.07
CA LYS A 185 9.37 -11.30 -13.02
C LYS A 185 8.06 -10.74 -12.45
N HIS A 186 7.89 -9.43 -12.47
CA HIS A 186 6.82 -8.73 -11.77
C HIS A 186 6.25 -7.55 -12.59
N PRO A 187 5.87 -7.78 -13.88
CA PRO A 187 5.42 -6.69 -14.75
C PRO A 187 4.16 -5.99 -14.25
N ILE A 188 3.22 -6.73 -13.67
CA ILE A 188 1.95 -6.17 -13.16
C ILE A 188 2.21 -5.29 -11.94
N GLU A 189 2.98 -5.79 -10.97
CA GLU A 189 3.34 -5.04 -9.77
C GLU A 189 4.14 -3.78 -10.12
N LEU A 190 5.05 -3.87 -11.09
CA LEU A 190 5.80 -2.72 -11.59
C LEU A 190 4.85 -1.68 -12.22
N ALA A 191 3.89 -2.11 -13.03
CA ALA A 191 2.92 -1.20 -13.64
C ALA A 191 2.09 -0.44 -12.60
N TYR A 192 1.64 -1.11 -11.53
CA TYR A 192 0.95 -0.45 -10.41
C TYR A 192 1.85 0.56 -9.69
N CYS A 193 3.12 0.21 -9.43
CA CYS A 193 4.08 1.14 -8.83
C CYS A 193 4.28 2.38 -9.71
N LEU A 194 4.50 2.20 -11.01
CA LEU A 194 4.72 3.31 -11.96
C LEU A 194 3.48 4.20 -12.08
N SER A 195 2.28 3.62 -12.08
CA SER A 195 1.04 4.41 -12.06
C SER A 195 0.91 5.26 -10.80
N LEU A 196 1.23 4.69 -9.64
CA LEU A 196 1.21 5.42 -8.39
C LEU A 196 2.25 6.55 -8.39
N ILE A 197 3.48 6.29 -8.85
CA ILE A 197 4.55 7.29 -8.96
C ILE A 197 4.16 8.44 -9.90
N ASP A 198 3.60 8.14 -11.08
CA ASP A 198 3.10 9.17 -12.01
C ASP A 198 2.05 10.07 -11.37
N SER A 199 1.17 9.48 -10.57
CA SER A 199 0.15 10.20 -9.80
C SER A 199 0.75 11.14 -8.75
N LEU A 200 1.81 10.73 -8.06
CA LEU A 200 2.50 11.53 -7.04
C LEU A 200 3.13 12.79 -7.63
N VAL A 201 3.73 12.66 -8.81
CA VAL A 201 4.36 13.78 -9.53
C VAL A 201 3.32 14.80 -9.98
N ARG A 202 2.19 14.34 -10.51
CA ARG A 202 1.14 15.22 -11.05
C ARG A 202 0.29 15.88 -9.97
N HIS A 203 0.09 15.20 -8.85
CA HIS A 203 -0.86 15.59 -7.80
C HIS A 203 -0.20 15.59 -6.41
N ARG A 204 0.86 16.38 -6.23
CA ARG A 204 1.63 16.46 -4.96
C ARG A 204 0.78 16.69 -3.70
N LYS A 205 -0.44 17.23 -3.84
CA LYS A 205 -1.38 17.49 -2.73
C LYS A 205 -2.44 16.41 -2.53
N THR A 206 -2.56 15.44 -3.44
CA THR A 206 -3.52 14.35 -3.27
C THR A 206 -2.89 13.19 -2.53
N HIS A 207 -3.58 12.74 -1.50
CA HIS A 207 -3.21 11.51 -0.81
C HIS A 207 -3.50 10.33 -1.72
N SER A 208 -2.58 9.38 -1.78
CA SER A 208 -2.73 8.16 -2.54
C SER A 208 -2.04 7.03 -1.80
N ILE A 209 -2.61 5.84 -1.92
CA ILE A 209 -2.03 4.61 -1.35
C ILE A 209 -1.98 3.53 -2.42
N THR A 210 -1.15 2.52 -2.20
CA THR A 210 -1.35 1.24 -2.87
C THR A 210 -2.64 0.63 -2.32
N PRO A 211 -3.67 0.39 -3.16
CA PRO A 211 -4.96 -0.09 -2.66
C PRO A 211 -4.84 -1.43 -1.94
N PRO A 212 -5.62 -1.70 -0.88
CA PRO A 212 -5.57 -2.96 -0.14
C PRO A 212 -5.77 -4.20 -1.01
N TRP A 213 -6.60 -4.09 -2.05
CA TRP A 213 -6.78 -5.18 -3.02
C TRP A 213 -5.49 -5.50 -3.78
N VAL A 214 -4.74 -4.48 -4.21
CA VAL A 214 -3.44 -4.65 -4.89
C VAL A 214 -2.43 -5.28 -3.94
N LEU A 215 -2.30 -4.79 -2.71
CA LEU A 215 -1.39 -5.35 -1.69
C LEU A 215 -1.66 -6.83 -1.43
N LYS A 216 -2.94 -7.23 -1.42
CA LYS A 216 -3.34 -8.63 -1.18
C LYS A 216 -3.03 -9.55 -2.35
N ASN A 217 -3.29 -9.09 -3.59
CA ASN A 217 -3.18 -9.95 -4.77
C ASN A 217 -1.81 -9.89 -5.44
N TYR A 218 -1.07 -8.82 -5.23
CA TYR A 218 0.26 -8.55 -5.80
C TYR A 218 1.24 -8.12 -4.69
N PRO A 219 1.63 -9.03 -3.77
CA PRO A 219 2.40 -8.71 -2.57
C PRO A 219 3.79 -8.12 -2.85
N HIS A 220 4.35 -8.37 -4.04
CA HIS A 220 5.65 -7.81 -4.41
C HIS A 220 5.62 -6.30 -4.73
N VAL A 221 4.43 -5.69 -4.87
CA VAL A 221 4.31 -4.25 -5.15
C VAL A 221 5.00 -3.40 -4.08
N GLU A 222 4.89 -3.77 -2.81
CA GLU A 222 5.54 -3.05 -1.71
C GLU A 222 7.07 -3.07 -1.85
N ARG A 223 7.63 -4.25 -2.15
CA ARG A 223 9.08 -4.42 -2.32
C ARG A 223 9.60 -3.67 -3.55
N ILE A 224 8.87 -3.69 -4.66
CA ILE A 224 9.23 -2.97 -5.88
C ILE A 224 9.21 -1.46 -5.63
N MET A 225 8.16 -0.94 -5.02
CA MET A 225 8.08 0.47 -4.65
C MET A 225 9.25 0.90 -3.76
N PHE A 226 9.58 0.07 -2.77
CA PHE A 226 10.69 0.28 -1.86
C PHE A 226 12.04 0.37 -2.61
N ARG A 227 12.30 -0.59 -3.51
CA ARG A 227 13.54 -0.63 -4.30
C ARG A 227 13.66 0.52 -5.29
N LEU A 228 12.54 0.94 -5.85
CA LEU A 228 12.52 2.06 -6.78
C LEU A 228 12.76 3.40 -6.08
N ARG A 229 12.23 3.60 -4.87
CA ARG A 229 12.10 4.93 -4.28
C ARG A 229 12.55 5.10 -2.83
N ASN A 230 12.76 4.03 -2.09
CA ASN A 230 13.06 4.11 -0.65
C ASN A 230 14.30 3.30 -0.23
N THR A 231 15.11 2.89 -1.19
CA THR A 231 16.38 2.21 -0.95
C THR A 231 17.51 3.05 -1.57
N PRO A 232 18.37 3.67 -0.76
CA PRO A 232 19.48 4.47 -1.27
C PRO A 232 20.46 3.59 -2.08
N CYS A 233 20.90 4.06 -3.24
CA CYS A 233 21.97 3.39 -3.97
C CYS A 233 23.34 3.79 -3.42
N VAL A 234 24.31 2.86 -3.50
CA VAL A 234 25.67 3.05 -2.98
C VAL A 234 26.43 4.11 -3.77
N GLU A 235 26.24 4.13 -5.09
CA GLU A 235 26.97 5.04 -5.99
C GLU A 235 26.42 6.46 -5.98
N GLY A 236 25.21 6.64 -5.46
CA GLY A 236 24.47 7.90 -5.54
C GLY A 236 23.84 8.11 -6.92
N CYS A 237 22.65 8.72 -6.94
CA CYS A 237 22.00 9.13 -8.17
C CYS A 237 21.14 10.38 -7.92
N PRO A 238 20.67 11.09 -8.98
CA PRO A 238 19.88 12.31 -8.81
C PRO A 238 18.68 12.13 -7.90
N TYR A 239 17.93 11.04 -8.06
CA TYR A 239 16.80 10.72 -7.19
C TYR A 239 17.20 10.48 -5.74
N CYS A 240 18.14 9.55 -5.48
CA CYS A 240 18.55 9.22 -4.10
C CYS A 240 19.20 10.42 -3.39
N ASN A 241 20.01 11.20 -4.10
CA ASN A 241 20.67 12.41 -3.57
C ASN A 241 19.67 13.55 -3.30
N SER A 242 18.45 13.45 -3.78
CA SER A 242 17.38 14.41 -3.51
C SER A 242 16.40 13.87 -2.48
N ALA A 243 15.75 12.75 -2.76
CA ALA A 243 14.62 12.22 -2.02
C ALA A 243 15.02 11.45 -0.73
N LEU A 244 16.25 10.90 -0.69
CA LEU A 244 16.75 10.11 0.44
C LEU A 244 17.90 10.81 1.18
N ASP A 245 18.16 12.08 0.90
CA ASP A 245 19.12 12.90 1.65
C ASP A 245 18.49 13.33 2.98
N ILE A 246 19.05 12.82 4.08
CA ILE A 246 18.53 13.06 5.44
C ILE A 246 18.69 14.52 5.89
N HIS A 247 19.71 15.25 5.40
CA HIS A 247 19.89 16.66 5.73
C HIS A 247 18.87 17.53 5.00
N LYS A 248 18.61 17.24 3.71
CA LYS A 248 17.53 17.90 2.96
C LYS A 248 16.18 17.61 3.60
N GLY A 249 15.93 16.36 3.97
CA GLY A 249 14.71 15.96 4.68
C GLY A 249 14.57 16.68 6.02
N LEU A 250 15.62 16.75 6.81
CA LEU A 250 15.63 17.46 8.11
C LEU A 250 15.26 18.94 7.92
N LYS A 251 15.87 19.59 6.93
CA LYS A 251 15.60 21.01 6.61
C LYS A 251 14.17 21.19 6.11
N HIS A 252 13.71 20.31 5.22
CA HIS A 252 12.38 20.39 4.61
C HIS A 252 11.27 20.23 5.66
N TRP A 253 11.32 19.16 6.48
CA TRP A 253 10.25 18.81 7.40
C TRP A 253 10.31 19.59 8.72
N PHE A 254 11.50 19.86 9.22
CA PHE A 254 11.68 20.42 10.57
C PHE A 254 12.38 21.77 10.60
N GLY A 255 12.89 22.26 9.47
CA GLY A 255 13.58 23.55 9.38
C GLY A 255 14.98 23.58 10.02
N PHE A 256 15.53 22.42 10.47
CA PHE A 256 16.83 22.34 11.10
C PHE A 256 17.96 22.14 10.07
N ASP A 257 19.09 22.81 10.31
CA ASP A 257 20.28 22.71 9.44
C ASP A 257 21.21 21.55 9.81
N SER A 258 21.12 21.03 11.04
CA SER A 258 22.00 19.96 11.53
C SER A 258 21.32 19.08 12.57
N PHE A 259 21.75 17.83 12.62
CA PHE A 259 21.38 16.88 13.67
C PHE A 259 22.09 17.20 14.99
N ARG A 260 21.53 16.71 16.08
CA ARG A 260 22.16 16.84 17.42
C ARG A 260 23.29 15.83 17.57
N CYS A 261 24.39 16.29 18.19
CA CYS A 261 25.45 15.43 18.67
C CYS A 261 25.26 15.11 20.16
N TYR A 262 25.67 13.90 20.57
CA TYR A 262 25.68 13.47 21.96
C TYR A 262 27.15 13.12 22.35
N ALA A 263 27.64 13.79 23.39
CA ALA A 263 29.06 13.64 23.79
C ALA A 263 30.06 13.84 22.63
N GLY A 264 29.72 14.70 21.66
CA GLY A 264 30.56 14.94 20.46
C GLY A 264 30.36 13.93 19.33
N GLU A 265 29.53 12.89 19.50
CA GLU A 265 29.25 11.89 18.47
C GLU A 265 27.95 12.20 17.70
N PRO A 266 27.91 12.03 16.37
CA PRO A 266 26.71 12.33 15.55
C PRO A 266 25.67 11.20 15.61
N LEU A 267 25.30 10.76 16.82
CA LEU A 267 24.46 9.57 17.03
C LEU A 267 23.06 9.73 16.45
N GLN A 268 22.46 10.93 16.51
CA GLN A 268 21.13 11.17 15.94
C GLN A 268 21.17 11.02 14.42
N GLU A 269 22.17 11.62 13.76
CA GLU A 269 22.37 11.51 12.31
C GLU A 269 22.56 10.05 11.88
N ASN A 270 23.47 9.34 12.59
CA ASN A 270 23.76 7.95 12.28
C ASN A 270 22.54 7.05 12.45
N ALA A 271 21.71 7.27 13.47
CA ALA A 271 20.48 6.51 13.68
C ALA A 271 19.42 6.81 12.59
N VAL A 272 19.28 8.08 12.17
CA VAL A 272 18.39 8.46 11.04
C VAL A 272 18.87 7.81 9.74
N ARG A 273 20.18 7.85 9.47
CA ARG A 273 20.78 7.22 8.28
C ARG A 273 20.52 5.72 8.27
N ALA A 274 20.76 5.02 9.38
CA ALA A 274 20.48 3.60 9.51
C ALA A 274 18.99 3.28 9.26
N ALA A 275 18.08 4.16 9.72
CA ALA A 275 16.65 4.00 9.45
C ALA A 275 16.33 4.17 7.97
N VAL A 276 16.89 5.15 7.27
CA VAL A 276 16.71 5.37 5.82
C VAL A 276 17.34 4.22 5.02
N ASP A 277 18.45 3.65 5.50
CA ASP A 277 19.08 2.45 4.94
C ASP A 277 18.30 1.15 5.24
N ASN A 278 17.10 1.25 5.78
CA ASN A 278 16.19 0.13 6.12
C ASN A 278 16.75 -0.86 7.16
N LYS A 279 17.68 -0.43 7.99
CA LYS A 279 18.25 -1.24 9.07
C LYS A 279 17.38 -1.17 10.33
N SER A 280 17.38 -2.24 11.11
CA SER A 280 16.83 -2.23 12.48
C SER A 280 17.84 -1.61 13.43
N LEU A 281 17.36 -0.77 14.36
CA LEU A 281 18.23 0.00 15.25
C LEU A 281 17.71 0.10 16.68
N LEU A 282 18.64 0.26 17.62
CA LEU A 282 18.35 0.59 19.00
C LEU A 282 19.12 1.88 19.36
N ALA A 283 18.37 2.94 19.62
CA ALA A 283 18.94 4.25 19.99
C ALA A 283 18.69 4.56 21.47
N VAL A 284 19.76 4.87 22.17
CA VAL A 284 19.73 5.25 23.59
C VAL A 284 20.05 6.73 23.69
N PHE A 285 19.00 7.55 23.79
CA PHE A 285 19.12 9.00 23.87
C PHE A 285 18.43 9.53 25.15
N PRO A 286 19.01 10.54 25.80
CA PRO A 286 18.42 11.11 27.02
C PRO A 286 17.03 11.69 26.76
N THR A 287 16.24 11.84 27.81
CA THR A 287 14.94 12.53 27.75
C THR A 287 15.16 13.96 27.26
N GLY A 288 14.30 14.45 26.34
CA GLY A 288 14.49 15.74 25.68
C GLY A 288 15.60 15.77 24.61
N GLY A 289 16.29 14.67 24.38
CA GLY A 289 17.40 14.53 23.44
C GLY A 289 17.02 14.50 21.95
N GLY A 290 15.73 14.75 21.57
CA GLY A 290 15.33 14.73 20.17
C GLY A 290 15.09 13.33 19.59
N LYS A 291 14.73 12.36 20.43
CA LYS A 291 14.35 10.99 20.01
C LYS A 291 13.30 11.00 18.90
N SER A 292 12.28 11.86 19.02
CA SER A 292 11.14 11.91 18.11
C SER A 292 11.54 12.17 16.66
N ILE A 293 12.41 13.16 16.40
CA ILE A 293 12.88 13.47 15.05
C ILE A 293 13.61 12.26 14.43
N THR A 294 14.32 11.46 15.24
CA THR A 294 15.08 10.31 14.75
C THR A 294 14.23 9.24 14.09
N PHE A 295 12.95 9.12 14.47
CA PHE A 295 12.02 8.21 13.81
C PHE A 295 10.96 8.93 12.96
N GLN A 296 10.59 10.16 13.30
CA GLN A 296 9.62 10.93 12.52
C GLN A 296 10.15 11.28 11.14
N LEU A 297 11.42 11.72 11.04
CA LEU A 297 12.01 12.09 9.75
C LEU A 297 12.04 10.91 8.75
N PRO A 298 12.59 9.73 9.08
CA PRO A 298 12.52 8.58 8.16
C PRO A 298 11.08 8.17 7.83
N ALA A 299 10.15 8.28 8.77
CA ALA A 299 8.75 7.96 8.56
C ALA A 299 8.08 8.90 7.55
N LEU A 300 8.30 10.22 7.66
CA LEU A 300 7.79 11.22 6.72
C LEU A 300 8.40 11.04 5.33
N MET A 301 9.72 10.83 5.24
CA MET A 301 10.42 10.55 3.98
C MET A 301 9.85 9.28 3.30
N SER A 302 9.67 8.19 4.04
CA SER A 302 9.09 6.95 3.50
C SER A 302 7.62 7.12 3.09
N GLY A 303 6.86 7.92 3.84
CA GLY A 303 5.48 8.27 3.52
C GLY A 303 5.37 9.01 2.20
N GLU A 304 6.23 10.00 1.97
CA GLU A 304 6.29 10.76 0.72
C GLU A 304 6.77 9.88 -0.45
N ASN A 305 7.88 9.16 -0.26
CA ASN A 305 8.56 8.44 -1.34
C ASN A 305 7.83 7.15 -1.75
N ALA A 306 7.37 6.35 -0.78
CA ALA A 306 6.86 4.99 -1.03
C ALA A 306 5.44 4.76 -0.50
N LYS A 307 4.75 5.80 -0.05
CA LYS A 307 3.44 5.70 0.61
C LYS A 307 3.43 4.74 1.81
N GLY A 308 4.57 4.68 2.48
CA GLY A 308 4.78 3.84 3.65
C GLY A 308 4.03 4.33 4.88
N LEU A 309 3.60 3.39 5.71
CA LEU A 309 3.10 3.63 7.05
C LEU A 309 4.15 3.20 8.08
N THR A 310 4.58 4.12 8.93
CA THR A 310 5.37 3.81 10.12
C THR A 310 4.46 3.73 11.33
N ILE A 311 4.55 2.63 12.07
CA ILE A 311 3.73 2.40 13.27
C ILE A 311 4.60 2.65 14.50
N VAL A 312 4.20 3.62 15.30
CA VAL A 312 4.88 3.98 16.55
C VAL A 312 4.10 3.43 17.73
N ILE A 313 4.71 2.49 18.43
CA ILE A 313 4.15 1.87 19.64
C ILE A 313 4.74 2.60 20.86
N SER A 314 3.89 3.27 21.62
CA SER A 314 4.28 4.03 22.81
C SER A 314 3.37 3.68 23.98
N PRO A 315 3.90 3.62 25.23
CA PRO A 315 3.14 3.19 26.38
C PRO A 315 2.22 4.27 26.97
N LEU A 316 2.42 5.54 26.59
CA LEU A 316 1.76 6.69 27.18
C LEU A 316 0.87 7.41 26.18
N GLN A 317 -0.45 7.26 26.34
CA GLN A 317 -1.45 7.82 25.42
C GLN A 317 -1.42 9.35 25.35
N SER A 318 -1.12 10.03 26.46
CA SER A 318 -0.95 11.50 26.48
C SER A 318 0.23 11.94 25.61
N LEU A 319 1.36 11.24 25.70
CA LEU A 319 2.54 11.57 24.87
C LEU A 319 2.29 11.34 23.38
N MET A 320 1.48 10.34 23.01
CA MET A 320 1.12 10.12 21.60
C MET A 320 0.35 11.33 21.05
N LYS A 321 -0.63 11.84 21.80
CA LYS A 321 -1.39 13.04 21.41
C LYS A 321 -0.48 14.24 21.31
N ASP A 322 0.37 14.48 22.32
CA ASP A 322 1.34 15.58 22.31
C ASP A 322 2.29 15.51 21.11
N GLN A 323 2.72 14.32 20.69
CA GLN A 323 3.56 14.12 19.50
C GLN A 323 2.82 14.53 18.21
N VAL A 324 1.55 14.14 18.05
CA VAL A 324 0.72 14.52 16.92
C VAL A 324 0.47 16.03 16.92
N ASP A 325 0.03 16.58 18.05
CA ASP A 325 -0.24 18.02 18.20
C ASP A 325 1.02 18.89 17.92
N ASN A 326 2.21 18.41 18.29
CA ASN A 326 3.45 19.11 18.01
C ASN A 326 3.84 19.08 16.53
N LEU A 327 3.57 17.98 15.83
CA LEU A 327 3.74 17.89 14.38
C LEU A 327 2.75 18.83 13.66
N GLU A 328 1.49 18.85 14.07
CA GLU A 328 0.46 19.73 13.50
C GLU A 328 0.81 21.23 13.71
N LYS A 329 1.36 21.61 14.87
CA LYS A 329 1.87 22.98 15.10
C LYS A 329 3.03 23.35 14.16
N ALA A 330 3.78 22.37 13.70
CA ALA A 330 4.83 22.52 12.68
C ALA A 330 4.29 22.36 11.24
N GLU A 331 2.97 22.42 11.05
CA GLU A 331 2.28 22.23 9.77
C GLU A 331 2.50 20.83 9.12
N ILE A 332 2.93 19.85 9.92
CA ILE A 332 3.09 18.46 9.50
C ILE A 332 1.85 17.68 9.92
N THR A 333 0.99 17.40 8.95
CA THR A 333 -0.30 16.75 9.20
C THR A 333 -0.29 15.24 8.92
N ASP A 334 0.86 14.63 8.68
CA ASP A 334 1.03 13.24 8.26
C ASP A 334 0.96 12.22 9.40
N ALA A 335 0.68 12.66 10.63
CA ALA A 335 0.61 11.80 11.80
C ALA A 335 -0.81 11.74 12.39
N VAL A 336 -1.16 10.56 12.90
CA VAL A 336 -2.38 10.35 13.66
C VAL A 336 -2.12 9.46 14.87
N THR A 337 -3.00 9.54 15.86
CA THR A 337 -3.04 8.58 16.96
C THR A 337 -4.39 7.87 17.01
N ILE A 338 -4.37 6.61 17.43
CA ILE A 338 -5.59 5.85 17.73
C ILE A 338 -5.43 5.29 19.15
N ASN A 339 -6.10 5.92 20.09
CA ASN A 339 -6.04 5.55 21.50
C ASN A 339 -7.40 5.73 22.19
N GLY A 340 -7.48 5.39 23.48
CA GLY A 340 -8.70 5.45 24.26
C GLY A 340 -9.12 6.86 24.73
N LEU A 341 -8.28 7.87 24.54
CA LEU A 341 -8.57 9.27 24.93
C LEU A 341 -9.30 10.06 23.86
N LEU A 342 -9.32 9.55 22.61
CA LEU A 342 -10.00 10.19 21.50
C LEU A 342 -11.51 10.05 21.61
N ASP A 343 -12.24 11.09 21.29
CA ASP A 343 -13.68 10.97 21.09
C ASP A 343 -14.00 10.11 19.83
N PRO A 344 -15.22 9.61 19.66
CA PRO A 344 -15.59 8.74 18.55
C PRO A 344 -15.37 9.40 17.17
N ILE A 345 -15.54 10.72 17.04
CA ILE A 345 -15.37 11.46 15.78
C ILE A 345 -13.90 11.59 15.44
N GLU A 346 -13.07 12.00 16.40
CA GLU A 346 -11.61 12.09 16.24
C GLU A 346 -11.03 10.72 15.88
N ARG A 347 -11.51 9.67 16.56
CA ARG A 347 -11.09 8.30 16.28
C ARG A 347 -11.46 7.86 14.87
N ALA A 348 -12.69 8.11 14.42
CA ALA A 348 -13.13 7.79 13.05
C ALA A 348 -12.29 8.51 12.00
N LYS A 349 -12.01 9.80 12.19
CA LYS A 349 -11.11 10.58 11.32
C LYS A 349 -9.68 9.99 11.27
N SER A 350 -9.15 9.55 12.42
CA SER A 350 -7.83 8.93 12.46
C SER A 350 -7.79 7.61 11.67
N PHE A 351 -8.85 6.79 11.75
CA PHE A 351 -8.98 5.59 10.93
C PHE A 351 -9.03 5.93 9.44
N GLU A 352 -9.90 6.86 9.04
CA GLU A 352 -10.04 7.30 7.65
C GLU A 352 -8.70 7.80 7.08
N ARG A 353 -7.94 8.60 7.85
CA ARG A 353 -6.64 9.13 7.44
C ARG A 353 -5.56 8.07 7.30
N VAL A 354 -5.62 6.98 8.05
CA VAL A 354 -4.76 5.82 7.81
C VAL A 354 -5.22 5.08 6.56
N GLU A 355 -6.51 4.87 6.37
CA GLU A 355 -7.07 4.14 5.24
C GLU A 355 -6.86 4.85 3.90
N ASP A 356 -6.98 6.18 3.85
CA ASP A 356 -6.83 6.98 2.61
C ASP A 356 -5.40 7.37 2.28
N GLY A 357 -4.44 7.07 3.19
CA GLY A 357 -3.02 7.37 2.99
C GLY A 357 -2.59 8.79 3.32
N SER A 358 -3.46 9.61 3.91
CA SER A 358 -3.11 10.94 4.39
C SER A 358 -2.28 10.92 5.69
N ALA A 359 -2.20 9.76 6.35
CA ALA A 359 -1.31 9.54 7.47
C ALA A 359 -0.17 8.57 7.10
N SER A 360 1.06 8.98 7.35
CA SER A 360 2.29 8.20 7.20
C SER A 360 2.82 7.69 8.54
N ILE A 361 2.35 8.25 9.65
CA ILE A 361 2.72 7.86 11.02
C ILE A 361 1.47 7.56 11.82
N LEU A 362 1.41 6.36 12.38
CA LEU A 362 0.34 5.93 13.27
C LEU A 362 0.89 5.66 14.67
N TYR A 363 0.49 6.46 15.65
CA TYR A 363 0.78 6.22 17.06
C TYR A 363 -0.30 5.35 17.69
N ILE A 364 0.10 4.25 18.31
CA ILE A 364 -0.80 3.32 19.03
C ILE A 364 -0.18 2.82 20.32
N SER A 365 -1.02 2.41 21.25
CA SER A 365 -0.57 1.76 22.47
C SER A 365 -0.31 0.25 22.25
N PRO A 366 0.57 -0.40 23.04
CA PRO A 366 0.83 -1.83 22.89
C PRO A 366 -0.43 -2.68 23.10
N GLU A 367 -1.36 -2.26 23.96
CA GLU A 367 -2.64 -2.95 24.20
C GLU A 367 -3.53 -2.94 22.94
N SER A 368 -3.44 -1.89 22.12
CA SER A 368 -4.21 -1.74 20.87
C SER A 368 -3.86 -2.80 19.84
N LEU A 369 -2.68 -3.42 19.90
CA LEU A 369 -2.25 -4.48 18.99
C LEU A 369 -3.14 -5.75 19.06
N ARG A 370 -3.89 -5.93 20.15
CA ARG A 370 -4.85 -7.05 20.30
C ARG A 370 -6.17 -6.81 19.56
N SER A 371 -6.38 -5.60 19.05
CA SER A 371 -7.60 -5.24 18.33
C SER A 371 -7.58 -5.74 16.89
N ARG A 372 -8.58 -6.55 16.51
CA ARG A 372 -8.76 -7.00 15.12
C ARG A 372 -8.99 -5.84 14.15
N THR A 373 -9.57 -4.74 14.62
CA THR A 373 -9.78 -3.55 13.80
C THR A 373 -8.46 -2.87 13.48
N ILE A 374 -7.57 -2.73 14.46
CA ILE A 374 -6.21 -2.21 14.26
C ILE A 374 -5.40 -3.14 13.35
N GLU A 375 -5.46 -4.45 13.57
CA GLU A 375 -4.78 -5.41 12.70
C GLU A 375 -5.23 -5.27 11.24
N ARG A 376 -6.54 -5.19 10.99
CA ARG A 376 -7.10 -5.01 9.65
C ARG A 376 -6.65 -3.69 9.00
N LEU A 377 -6.66 -2.61 9.77
CA LEU A 377 -6.17 -1.31 9.33
C LEU A 377 -4.72 -1.37 8.87
N ILE A 378 -3.86 -2.00 9.66
CA ILE A 378 -2.42 -2.17 9.37
C ILE A 378 -2.19 -3.07 8.15
N LEU A 379 -2.95 -4.16 8.02
CA LEU A 379 -2.87 -5.05 6.85
C LEU A 379 -3.26 -4.35 5.54
N GLY A 380 -4.09 -3.32 5.60
CA GLY A 380 -4.50 -2.51 4.44
C GLY A 380 -3.47 -1.47 3.97
N ARG A 381 -2.30 -1.39 4.62
CA ARG A 381 -1.27 -0.39 4.32
C ARG A 381 0.10 -1.02 4.07
N ASN A 382 0.94 -0.31 3.31
CA ASN A 382 2.35 -0.61 3.17
C ASN A 382 3.10 -0.24 4.45
N VAL A 383 3.30 -1.21 5.35
CA VAL A 383 4.02 -0.99 6.62
C VAL A 383 5.51 -1.05 6.36
N VAL A 384 6.20 0.06 6.55
CA VAL A 384 7.62 0.19 6.26
C VAL A 384 8.51 0.06 7.49
N ARG A 385 7.98 0.31 8.68
CA ARG A 385 8.74 0.25 9.93
C ARG A 385 7.83 0.19 11.15
N PHE A 386 8.28 -0.55 12.17
CA PHE A 386 7.77 -0.40 13.53
C PHE A 386 8.77 0.39 14.37
N VAL A 387 8.28 1.35 15.11
CA VAL A 387 9.02 2.14 16.08
C VAL A 387 8.50 1.78 17.47
N ILE A 388 9.41 1.43 18.36
CA ILE A 388 9.08 1.08 19.75
C ILE A 388 9.69 2.16 20.64
N ASP A 389 8.81 3.01 21.14
CA ASP A 389 9.20 4.01 22.13
C ASP A 389 9.24 3.40 23.53
N GLU A 390 10.06 3.95 24.40
CA GLU A 390 10.33 3.45 25.76
C GLU A 390 10.63 1.93 25.80
N ALA A 391 11.52 1.48 24.89
CA ALA A 391 11.83 0.06 24.70
C ALA A 391 12.42 -0.62 25.96
N HIS A 392 12.82 0.14 26.99
CA HIS A 392 13.18 -0.44 28.29
C HIS A 392 12.04 -1.24 28.94
N CYS A 393 10.80 -1.01 28.53
CA CYS A 393 9.64 -1.78 28.98
C CYS A 393 9.68 -3.27 28.62
N PHE A 394 10.55 -3.70 27.70
CA PHE A 394 10.81 -5.12 27.42
C PHE A 394 11.59 -5.83 28.53
N SER A 395 12.36 -5.11 29.33
CA SER A 395 13.25 -5.71 30.29
C SER A 395 12.69 -5.62 31.71
N ALA A 396 12.69 -6.74 32.41
CA ALA A 396 12.36 -6.78 33.84
C ALA A 396 13.33 -5.96 34.71
N TRP A 397 14.51 -5.62 34.17
CA TRP A 397 15.51 -4.74 34.77
C TRP A 397 15.32 -3.27 34.37
N GLY A 398 14.32 -2.97 33.52
CA GLY A 398 13.87 -1.62 33.19
C GLY A 398 13.09 -1.02 34.35
N GLN A 399 12.89 0.29 34.33
CA GLN A 399 12.13 1.00 35.38
C GLN A 399 10.62 0.74 35.31
N ASP A 400 10.10 0.28 34.15
CA ASP A 400 8.67 0.18 33.89
C ASP A 400 8.37 -1.03 32.96
N PHE A 401 8.60 -2.23 33.47
CA PHE A 401 8.33 -3.46 32.71
C PHE A 401 6.82 -3.62 32.43
N ARG A 402 6.47 -3.88 31.13
CA ARG A 402 5.09 -4.05 30.70
C ARG A 402 4.90 -5.33 29.90
N VAL A 403 4.01 -6.18 30.36
CA VAL A 403 3.71 -7.48 29.72
C VAL A 403 3.23 -7.32 28.27
N ASP A 404 2.50 -6.26 27.96
CA ASP A 404 2.00 -6.02 26.61
C ASP A 404 3.11 -5.78 25.57
N TYR A 405 4.29 -5.33 26.00
CA TYR A 405 5.46 -5.23 25.11
C TYR A 405 5.92 -6.60 24.60
N LEU A 406 5.75 -7.65 25.39
CA LEU A 406 6.14 -9.02 24.98
C LEU A 406 5.28 -9.58 23.85
N TYR A 407 4.13 -8.95 23.54
CA TYR A 407 3.27 -9.33 22.43
C TYR A 407 3.68 -8.66 21.09
N ILE A 408 4.47 -7.59 21.13
CA ILE A 408 4.82 -6.80 19.94
C ILE A 408 5.50 -7.65 18.86
N GLY A 409 6.46 -8.48 19.23
CA GLY A 409 7.17 -9.36 18.29
C GLY A 409 6.24 -10.39 17.62
N ASP A 410 5.33 -10.98 18.37
CA ASP A 410 4.36 -11.94 17.85
C ASP A 410 3.36 -11.24 16.90
N PHE A 411 2.95 -10.02 17.23
CA PHE A 411 2.12 -9.20 16.35
C PHE A 411 2.82 -8.88 15.02
N ILE A 412 4.07 -8.38 15.07
CA ILE A 412 4.84 -8.07 13.86
C ILE A 412 5.01 -9.31 12.99
N ARG A 413 5.34 -10.46 13.58
CA ARG A 413 5.43 -11.74 12.86
C ARG A 413 4.10 -12.08 12.17
N SER A 414 2.98 -11.98 12.87
CA SER A 414 1.65 -12.24 12.32
C SER A 414 1.33 -11.32 11.13
N ILE A 415 1.69 -10.03 11.19
CA ILE A 415 1.52 -9.11 10.07
C ILE A 415 2.36 -9.55 8.87
N GLN A 416 3.64 -9.89 9.08
CA GLN A 416 4.55 -10.34 8.02
C GLN A 416 4.05 -11.62 7.33
N GLU A 417 3.59 -12.59 8.11
CA GLU A 417 3.01 -13.84 7.62
C GLU A 417 1.74 -13.60 6.79
N LYS A 418 0.80 -12.80 7.31
CA LYS A 418 -0.46 -12.47 6.63
C LYS A 418 -0.26 -11.67 5.34
N LYS A 419 0.80 -10.89 5.25
CA LYS A 419 1.20 -10.13 4.06
C LYS A 419 2.12 -10.92 3.11
N ASN A 420 2.49 -12.15 3.46
CA ASN A 420 3.42 -12.97 2.67
C ASN A 420 4.77 -12.28 2.40
N MET A 421 5.30 -11.56 3.38
CA MET A 421 6.54 -10.78 3.21
C MET A 421 7.76 -11.69 3.19
N ALA A 422 8.62 -11.52 2.18
CA ALA A 422 9.87 -12.24 2.05
C ALA A 422 11.00 -11.66 2.94
N GLU A 423 10.91 -10.38 3.26
CA GLU A 423 11.90 -9.67 4.08
C GLU A 423 11.21 -9.13 5.36
N PRO A 424 11.89 -9.17 6.51
CA PRO A 424 11.32 -8.67 7.76
C PRO A 424 11.15 -7.15 7.72
N ILE A 425 10.09 -6.67 8.37
CA ILE A 425 9.86 -5.23 8.57
C ILE A 425 10.90 -4.73 9.58
N PRO A 426 11.67 -3.67 9.28
CA PRO A 426 12.65 -3.12 10.20
C PRO A 426 11.99 -2.58 11.47
N VAL A 427 12.70 -2.71 12.59
CA VAL A 427 12.27 -2.20 13.90
C VAL A 427 13.25 -1.18 14.42
N SER A 428 12.76 -0.04 14.91
CA SER A 428 13.56 0.97 15.61
C SER A 428 13.13 1.05 17.07
N CYS A 429 14.01 0.74 17.98
CA CYS A 429 13.77 0.82 19.42
C CYS A 429 14.43 2.08 20.00
N PHE A 430 13.68 2.81 20.83
CA PHE A 430 14.14 4.02 21.49
C PHE A 430 13.97 3.90 23.00
N THR A 431 15.00 4.30 23.76
CA THR A 431 14.95 4.32 25.22
C THR A 431 15.86 5.42 25.77
N ALA A 432 15.58 5.90 26.97
CA ALA A 432 16.47 6.77 27.72
C ALA A 432 17.47 5.99 28.61
N THR A 433 17.28 4.67 28.76
CA THR A 433 18.09 3.85 29.65
C THR A 433 19.24 3.17 28.94
N ALA A 434 20.46 3.46 29.33
CA ALA A 434 21.71 2.90 28.78
C ALA A 434 22.25 1.67 29.53
N LYS A 435 21.47 1.04 30.43
CA LYS A 435 21.93 -0.16 31.14
C LYS A 435 22.17 -1.29 30.14
N GLN A 436 23.39 -1.86 30.17
CA GLN A 436 23.81 -2.92 29.24
C GLN A 436 22.84 -4.10 29.19
N LYS A 437 22.34 -4.51 30.37
CA LYS A 437 21.36 -5.60 30.46
C LYS A 437 20.06 -5.32 29.74
N VAL A 438 19.55 -4.08 29.79
CA VAL A 438 18.33 -3.67 29.05
C VAL A 438 18.56 -3.74 27.54
N ILE A 439 19.72 -3.28 27.07
CA ILE A 439 20.11 -3.35 25.65
C ILE A 439 20.17 -4.81 25.17
N GLU A 440 20.78 -5.69 25.98
CA GLU A 440 20.89 -7.12 25.68
C GLU A 440 19.52 -7.81 25.65
N ASP A 441 18.63 -7.51 26.59
CA ASP A 441 17.28 -8.08 26.67
C ASP A 441 16.46 -7.68 25.42
N ILE A 442 16.50 -6.40 25.00
CA ILE A 442 15.81 -5.93 23.78
C ILE A 442 16.35 -6.65 22.55
N ARG A 443 17.67 -6.69 22.37
CA ARG A 443 18.31 -7.35 21.22
C ARG A 443 17.97 -8.85 21.18
N SER A 444 18.06 -9.54 22.31
CA SER A 444 17.74 -10.97 22.42
C SER A 444 16.28 -11.25 22.10
N TYR A 445 15.38 -10.43 22.58
CA TYR A 445 13.95 -10.55 22.29
C TYR A 445 13.66 -10.47 20.79
N PHE A 446 14.13 -9.46 20.08
CA PHE A 446 13.86 -9.30 18.66
C PHE A 446 14.64 -10.29 17.77
N ARG A 447 15.83 -10.72 18.19
CA ARG A 447 16.56 -11.81 17.52
C ARG A 447 15.75 -13.12 17.61
N GLU A 448 15.25 -13.45 18.79
CA GLU A 448 14.46 -14.67 19.01
C GLU A 448 13.11 -14.62 18.28
N LYS A 449 12.38 -13.51 18.37
CA LYS A 449 11.03 -13.38 17.82
C LYS A 449 11.00 -13.15 16.32
N LEU A 450 11.92 -12.37 15.77
CA LEU A 450 11.88 -11.86 14.39
C LEU A 450 13.18 -12.08 13.60
N SER A 451 14.19 -12.70 14.19
CA SER A 451 15.53 -12.86 13.59
C SER A 451 16.19 -11.52 13.18
N LEU A 452 15.89 -10.45 13.91
CA LEU A 452 16.42 -9.12 13.64
C LEU A 452 17.73 -8.86 14.40
N GLU A 453 18.69 -8.28 13.70
CA GLU A 453 19.92 -7.71 14.30
C GLU A 453 19.79 -6.19 14.34
N PHE A 454 20.25 -5.60 15.46
CA PHE A 454 20.14 -4.17 15.71
C PHE A 454 21.49 -3.48 15.65
N GLU A 455 21.57 -2.37 14.89
CA GLU A 455 22.63 -1.38 15.08
C GLU A 455 22.35 -0.57 16.34
N VAL A 456 23.35 -0.43 17.24
CA VAL A 456 23.16 0.23 18.53
C VAL A 456 23.83 1.62 18.50
N PHE A 457 23.03 2.63 18.79
CA PHE A 457 23.46 4.03 18.90
C PHE A 457 23.27 4.50 20.34
N ALA A 458 24.34 4.45 21.12
CA ALA A 458 24.36 4.87 22.52
C ALA A 458 25.61 5.68 22.79
N SER A 459 25.46 6.82 23.47
CA SER A 459 26.62 7.56 23.99
C SER A 459 27.28 6.76 25.12
N LYS A 460 28.58 6.73 25.11
CA LYS A 460 29.39 6.08 26.15
C LYS A 460 29.28 6.80 27.47
#